data_08e2dab09977878520b3bbf3dc53be87
#
_entry.id   08e2dab09977878520b3bbf3dc53be87
#
_cell.length_a   1.000
_cell.length_b   1.000
_cell.length_c   1.000
_cell.angle_alpha   90.00
_cell.angle_beta   90.00
_cell.angle_gamma   90.00
#
_symmetry.space_group_name_H-M   'P 1'
#
loop_
_entity.id
_entity.type
_entity.pdbx_description
1 polymer ?
#
loop_
_entity_poly.entity_id
_entity_poly.type
_entity_poly.pdbx_seq_one_letter_code
_entity_poly.pdbx_strand_id
1 'polypeptide(L)'
;NIMTSINTKNTAKLLDKDYVFVIAEIGKNFIQSEDDRSVEEYLQNAKDLVDAAVRAGADAVKFQTHEVEDEQLNVDITSPHFQGSDRYSWVTRNTNATPLDTFLKPLKKYCDEKKIIFFSTPMSRKAAQKLQKVEVPFWKVGSGDAQDYLALDYMASTGKPIIVSNGMVSFKELDDTIKYLKEKGAPLAVLYCISQYPATAEYFNLSTIEKLKEKYPDIAIGFSDHSVGYDIALAAVKLGASIIEKHFSLSRDLWGSDHKVSMT
;
A
#
# COMPACT_ATOMS: atom_id res chain seq x y z
N ASN A 1 1.98 13.33 25.10
CA ASN A 1 1.22 13.46 23.88
C ASN A 1 0.68 12.11 23.43
N ILE A 2 -0.65 11.95 23.44
CA ILE A 2 -1.35 10.67 23.14
C ILE A 2 -1.06 10.20 21.70
N MET A 3 -1.06 11.10 20.71
CA MET A 3 -0.75 10.77 19.31
C MET A 3 0.66 10.22 19.12
N THR A 4 1.67 10.80 19.77
CA THR A 4 3.05 10.31 19.70
C THR A 4 3.14 8.88 20.26
N SER A 5 2.41 8.57 21.33
CA SER A 5 2.42 7.23 21.94
C SER A 5 1.69 6.19 21.08
N ILE A 6 0.61 6.56 20.38
CA ILE A 6 -0.13 5.69 19.47
C ILE A 6 0.73 5.36 18.25
N ASN A 7 1.36 6.35 17.64
CA ASN A 7 2.24 6.14 16.48
C ASN A 7 3.45 5.26 16.84
N THR A 8 4.01 5.42 18.03
CA THR A 8 5.12 4.57 18.52
C THR A 8 4.68 3.12 18.67
N LYS A 9 3.48 2.84 19.23
CA LYS A 9 2.94 1.48 19.35
C LYS A 9 2.67 0.86 17.97
N ASN A 10 2.10 1.62 17.04
CA ASN A 10 1.83 1.14 15.70
C ASN A 10 3.13 0.80 14.94
N THR A 11 4.14 1.64 15.07
CA THR A 11 5.48 1.39 14.49
C THR A 11 6.11 0.14 15.10
N ALA A 12 6.07 -0.01 16.42
CA ALA A 12 6.61 -1.18 17.10
C ALA A 12 5.94 -2.47 16.60
N LYS A 13 4.61 -2.46 16.47
CA LYS A 13 3.84 -3.61 15.98
C LYS A 13 4.16 -3.96 14.51
N LEU A 14 4.31 -2.96 13.64
CA LEU A 14 4.69 -3.16 12.24
C LEU A 14 6.06 -3.82 12.09
N LEU A 15 7.03 -3.40 12.90
CA LEU A 15 8.42 -3.85 12.80
C LEU A 15 8.73 -5.07 13.71
N ASP A 16 7.75 -5.57 14.45
CA ASP A 16 7.87 -6.77 15.27
C ASP A 16 7.92 -8.01 14.36
N LYS A 17 9.06 -8.71 14.40
CA LYS A 17 9.29 -9.90 13.57
C LYS A 17 8.58 -11.15 14.07
N ASP A 18 8.10 -11.13 15.31
CA ASP A 18 7.38 -12.23 15.96
C ASP A 18 5.86 -12.06 15.87
N TYR A 19 5.40 -10.93 15.30
CA TYR A 19 4.02 -10.63 15.04
C TYR A 19 3.75 -10.64 13.52
N VAL A 20 2.58 -11.13 13.10
CA VAL A 20 2.14 -11.04 11.70
C VAL A 20 1.21 -9.85 11.54
N PHE A 21 1.75 -8.76 11.02
CA PHE A 21 1.00 -7.53 10.74
C PHE A 21 0.24 -7.64 9.43
N VAL A 22 -1.08 -7.54 9.47
CA VAL A 22 -1.96 -7.74 8.31
C VAL A 22 -2.49 -6.42 7.79
N ILE A 23 -2.20 -6.12 6.53
CA ILE A 23 -2.63 -4.93 5.79
C ILE A 23 -3.71 -5.32 4.79
N ALA A 24 -4.93 -4.82 4.98
CA ALA A 24 -5.98 -4.87 3.98
C ALA A 24 -5.74 -3.75 2.95
N GLU A 25 -5.24 -4.12 1.77
CA GLU A 25 -5.04 -3.18 0.66
C GLU A 25 -6.37 -2.91 -0.03
N ILE A 26 -7.01 -1.83 0.31
CA ILE A 26 -8.22 -1.36 -0.35
C ILE A 26 -7.86 -0.71 -1.70
N GLY A 27 -6.71 -0.02 -1.74
CA GLY A 27 -6.24 0.63 -2.95
C GLY A 27 -7.28 1.59 -3.52
N LYS A 28 -7.82 1.25 -4.68
CA LYS A 28 -8.89 1.98 -5.39
C LYS A 28 -10.24 1.27 -5.36
N ASN A 29 -10.39 0.21 -4.59
CA ASN A 29 -11.61 -0.62 -4.55
C ASN A 29 -12.86 0.10 -4.01
N PHE A 30 -12.73 1.34 -3.54
CA PHE A 30 -13.85 2.23 -3.23
C PHE A 30 -14.47 2.86 -4.49
N ILE A 31 -13.78 2.85 -5.64
CA ILE A 31 -14.34 3.19 -6.95
C ILE A 31 -14.94 1.91 -7.53
N GLN A 32 -16.27 1.85 -7.60
CA GLN A 32 -17.00 0.61 -7.89
C GLN A 32 -17.90 0.74 -9.11
N SER A 33 -17.74 1.81 -9.89
CA SER A 33 -18.50 2.07 -11.10
C SER A 33 -17.62 2.67 -12.19
N GLU A 34 -17.98 2.42 -13.45
CA GLU A 34 -17.33 3.03 -14.61
C GLU A 34 -17.55 4.55 -14.64
N ASP A 35 -18.79 4.99 -14.35
CA ASP A 35 -19.12 6.40 -14.25
C ASP A 35 -18.52 7.04 -12.99
N ASP A 36 -18.15 8.30 -13.10
CA ASP A 36 -17.74 9.11 -11.96
C ASP A 36 -18.90 9.27 -10.96
N ARG A 37 -18.55 9.20 -9.68
CA ARG A 37 -19.48 9.39 -8.57
C ARG A 37 -19.04 10.58 -7.72
N SER A 38 -19.90 11.00 -6.81
CA SER A 38 -19.55 12.05 -5.86
C SER A 38 -18.48 11.58 -4.88
N VAL A 39 -17.72 12.52 -4.34
CA VAL A 39 -16.70 12.22 -3.31
C VAL A 39 -17.35 11.61 -2.06
N GLU A 40 -18.57 12.03 -1.74
CA GLU A 40 -19.35 11.49 -0.62
C GLU A 40 -19.68 10.01 -0.83
N GLU A 41 -20.06 9.61 -2.04
CA GLU A 41 -20.30 8.20 -2.38
C GLU A 41 -19.01 7.38 -2.30
N TYR A 42 -17.92 7.89 -2.85
CA TYR A 42 -16.60 7.24 -2.73
C TYR A 42 -16.16 7.10 -1.27
N LEU A 43 -16.39 8.13 -0.45
CA LEU A 43 -16.07 8.08 0.98
C LEU A 43 -16.92 7.02 1.70
N GLN A 44 -18.20 6.91 1.37
CA GLN A 44 -19.07 5.88 1.96
C GLN A 44 -18.61 4.48 1.57
N ASN A 45 -18.30 4.23 0.30
CA ASN A 45 -17.74 2.96 -0.18
C ASN A 45 -16.43 2.61 0.55
N ALA A 46 -15.56 3.61 0.75
CA ALA A 46 -14.32 3.42 1.51
C ALA A 46 -14.59 3.04 2.98
N LYS A 47 -15.55 3.68 3.63
CA LYS A 47 -15.95 3.35 5.01
C LYS A 47 -16.52 1.94 5.13
N ASP A 48 -17.32 1.50 4.17
CA ASP A 48 -17.89 0.14 4.14
C ASP A 48 -16.76 -0.92 4.04
N LEU A 49 -15.73 -0.64 3.23
CA LEU A 49 -14.53 -1.48 3.12
C LEU A 49 -13.70 -1.47 4.41
N VAL A 50 -13.56 -0.32 5.07
CA VAL A 50 -12.90 -0.21 6.38
C VAL A 50 -13.65 -1.04 7.42
N ASP A 51 -14.96 -0.96 7.49
CA ASP A 51 -15.77 -1.75 8.43
C ASP A 51 -15.62 -3.25 8.19
N ALA A 52 -15.56 -3.68 6.94
CA ALA A 52 -15.31 -5.07 6.62
C ALA A 52 -13.90 -5.52 7.03
N ALA A 53 -12.88 -4.69 6.80
CA ALA A 53 -11.50 -4.98 7.23
C ALA A 53 -11.38 -5.06 8.77
N VAL A 54 -12.08 -4.19 9.49
CA VAL A 54 -12.15 -4.25 10.97
C VAL A 54 -12.78 -5.55 11.43
N ARG A 55 -13.92 -5.95 10.85
CA ARG A 55 -14.58 -7.23 11.17
C ARG A 55 -13.70 -8.44 10.87
N ALA A 56 -12.89 -8.36 9.81
CA ALA A 56 -11.94 -9.40 9.44
C ALA A 56 -10.70 -9.46 10.35
N GLY A 57 -10.48 -8.46 11.20
CA GLY A 57 -9.36 -8.41 12.14
C GLY A 57 -8.04 -7.90 11.54
N ALA A 58 -8.09 -7.15 10.43
CA ALA A 58 -6.89 -6.52 9.87
C ALA A 58 -6.29 -5.49 10.85
N ASP A 59 -4.97 -5.34 10.86
CA ASP A 59 -4.26 -4.33 11.65
C ASP A 59 -4.34 -2.94 11.02
N ALA A 60 -4.33 -2.90 9.70
CA ALA A 60 -4.35 -1.67 8.94
C ALA A 60 -5.16 -1.79 7.66
N VAL A 61 -5.68 -0.66 7.20
CA VAL A 61 -6.17 -0.47 5.84
C VAL A 61 -5.22 0.42 5.08
N LYS A 62 -4.94 0.07 3.83
CA LYS A 62 -4.10 0.87 2.93
C LYS A 62 -4.89 1.28 1.70
N PHE A 63 -4.66 2.50 1.27
CA PHE A 63 -5.21 3.09 0.05
C PHE A 63 -4.07 3.45 -0.91
N GLN A 64 -4.40 4.08 -2.02
CA GLN A 64 -3.46 4.66 -2.97
C GLN A 64 -3.81 6.12 -3.16
N THR A 65 -2.82 7.00 -3.10
CA THR A 65 -3.02 8.45 -3.23
C THR A 65 -2.23 8.98 -4.40
N HIS A 66 -2.94 9.61 -5.32
CA HIS A 66 -2.42 10.16 -6.56
C HIS A 66 -2.40 11.69 -6.53
N GLU A 67 -1.44 12.26 -7.23
CA GLU A 67 -1.36 13.67 -7.65
C GLU A 67 -0.89 13.69 -9.10
N VAL A 68 -1.83 13.71 -10.04
CA VAL A 68 -1.58 13.43 -11.46
C VAL A 68 -0.46 14.27 -12.06
N GLU A 69 -0.40 15.56 -11.72
CA GLU A 69 0.61 16.49 -12.27
C GLU A 69 2.04 16.25 -11.77
N ASP A 70 2.20 15.53 -10.65
CA ASP A 70 3.51 15.15 -10.08
C ASP A 70 3.88 13.69 -10.40
N GLU A 71 2.94 12.93 -10.95
CA GLU A 71 3.07 11.49 -11.18
C GLU A 71 3.19 11.14 -12.66
N GLN A 72 2.43 11.82 -13.51
CA GLN A 72 2.19 11.34 -14.87
C GLN A 72 2.28 12.47 -15.91
N LEU A 73 3.05 12.22 -16.97
CA LEU A 73 3.00 13.05 -18.18
C LEU A 73 1.66 12.85 -18.90
N ASN A 74 1.10 13.93 -19.43
CA ASN A 74 -0.11 13.87 -20.25
C ASN A 74 0.22 13.35 -21.65
N VAL A 75 0.37 12.03 -21.74
CA VAL A 75 0.63 11.30 -22.98
C VAL A 75 -0.35 10.15 -23.11
N ASP A 76 -0.71 9.80 -24.34
CA ASP A 76 -1.66 8.73 -24.62
C ASP A 76 -1.00 7.35 -24.43
N ILE A 77 -1.13 6.82 -23.21
CA ILE A 77 -0.70 5.46 -22.86
C ILE A 77 -1.92 4.68 -22.40
N THR A 78 -2.33 3.71 -23.19
CA THR A 78 -3.49 2.86 -22.90
C THR A 78 -3.08 1.44 -22.52
N SER A 79 -3.86 0.81 -21.65
CA SER A 79 -3.79 -0.62 -21.36
C SER A 79 -5.13 -1.12 -20.83
N PRO A 80 -5.39 -2.45 -20.85
CA PRO A 80 -6.59 -3.02 -20.26
C PRO A 80 -6.75 -2.69 -18.76
N HIS A 81 -5.64 -2.47 -18.05
CA HIS A 81 -5.65 -2.08 -16.65
C HIS A 81 -6.36 -0.74 -16.40
N PHE A 82 -6.36 0.17 -17.38
CA PHE A 82 -6.99 1.50 -17.27
C PHE A 82 -8.47 1.50 -17.63
N GLN A 83 -9.10 0.34 -17.78
CA GLN A 83 -10.54 0.20 -18.02
C GLN A 83 -11.05 1.03 -19.19
N GLY A 84 -10.29 1.04 -20.31
CA GLY A 84 -10.66 1.74 -21.55
C GLY A 84 -10.28 3.23 -21.59
N SER A 85 -9.64 3.78 -20.55
CA SER A 85 -9.07 5.12 -20.58
C SER A 85 -7.54 5.11 -20.79
N ASP A 86 -6.95 6.27 -21.08
CA ASP A 86 -5.50 6.43 -21.00
C ASP A 86 -5.05 6.57 -19.54
N ARG A 87 -3.73 6.38 -19.32
CA ARG A 87 -3.16 6.42 -17.96
C ARG A 87 -3.35 7.79 -17.29
N TYR A 88 -3.17 8.87 -18.03
CA TYR A 88 -3.30 10.22 -17.45
C TYR A 88 -4.73 10.49 -16.96
N SER A 89 -5.73 10.14 -17.76
CA SER A 89 -7.15 10.27 -17.39
C SER A 89 -7.49 9.36 -16.22
N TRP A 90 -6.98 8.12 -16.20
CA TRP A 90 -7.16 7.20 -15.08
C TRP A 90 -6.61 7.74 -13.77
N VAL A 91 -5.38 8.27 -13.79
CA VAL A 91 -4.73 8.86 -12.60
C VAL A 91 -5.44 10.15 -12.18
N THR A 92 -5.88 10.97 -13.14
CA THR A 92 -6.68 12.18 -12.88
C THR A 92 -7.96 11.84 -12.13
N ARG A 93 -8.69 10.82 -12.57
CA ARG A 93 -9.89 10.34 -11.91
C ARG A 93 -9.60 9.93 -10.45
N ASN A 94 -8.54 9.17 -10.23
CA ASN A 94 -8.14 8.75 -8.88
C ASN A 94 -7.72 9.95 -8.00
N THR A 95 -7.03 10.95 -8.57
CA THR A 95 -6.66 12.19 -7.87
C THR A 95 -7.91 12.94 -7.41
N ASN A 96 -8.89 13.11 -8.31
CA ASN A 96 -10.12 13.84 -8.04
C ASN A 96 -11.05 13.10 -7.05
N ALA A 97 -10.99 11.78 -7.01
CA ALA A 97 -11.79 10.96 -6.10
C ALA A 97 -11.34 11.09 -4.63
N THR A 98 -10.11 11.54 -4.37
CA THR A 98 -9.51 11.56 -3.02
C THR A 98 -9.01 12.94 -2.58
N PRO A 99 -9.87 13.99 -2.56
CA PRO A 99 -9.48 15.30 -2.05
C PRO A 99 -9.09 15.22 -0.56
N LEU A 100 -8.14 16.07 -0.16
CA LEU A 100 -7.62 16.09 1.20
C LEU A 100 -8.71 16.29 2.26
N ASP A 101 -9.52 17.33 2.10
CA ASP A 101 -10.43 17.79 3.15
C ASP A 101 -11.77 17.04 3.16
N THR A 102 -12.23 16.56 2.01
CA THR A 102 -13.55 15.90 1.88
C THR A 102 -13.48 14.38 1.78
N PHE A 103 -12.28 13.81 1.56
CA PHE A 103 -12.10 12.35 1.53
C PHE A 103 -11.04 11.87 2.54
N LEU A 104 -9.77 12.31 2.41
CA LEU A 104 -8.66 11.74 3.19
C LEU A 104 -8.79 12.01 4.69
N LYS A 105 -9.02 13.26 5.09
CA LYS A 105 -9.19 13.63 6.51
C LYS A 105 -10.41 12.95 7.16
N PRO A 106 -11.61 12.98 6.55
CA PRO A 106 -12.78 12.25 7.08
C PRO A 106 -12.54 10.75 7.17
N LEU A 107 -11.90 10.14 6.18
CA LEU A 107 -11.59 8.71 6.19
C LEU A 107 -10.57 8.36 7.28
N LYS A 108 -9.51 9.14 7.43
CA LYS A 108 -8.53 8.96 8.52
C LYS A 108 -9.21 9.02 9.89
N LYS A 109 -10.05 10.05 10.11
CA LYS A 109 -10.83 10.19 11.36
C LYS A 109 -11.72 8.96 11.60
N TYR A 110 -12.40 8.48 10.57
CA TYR A 110 -13.23 7.28 10.66
C TYR A 110 -12.43 6.04 11.06
N CYS A 111 -11.27 5.84 10.45
CA CYS A 111 -10.36 4.73 10.81
C CYS A 111 -9.88 4.82 12.26
N ASP A 112 -9.58 6.03 12.75
CA ASP A 112 -9.19 6.27 14.14
C ASP A 112 -10.32 5.90 15.12
N GLU A 113 -11.57 6.28 14.80
CA GLU A 113 -12.76 5.91 15.58
C GLU A 113 -12.98 4.39 15.61
N LYS A 114 -12.69 3.71 14.50
CA LYS A 114 -12.74 2.24 14.38
C LYS A 114 -11.51 1.52 14.96
N LYS A 115 -10.50 2.27 15.40
CA LYS A 115 -9.24 1.76 15.95
C LYS A 115 -8.44 0.88 14.98
N ILE A 116 -8.54 1.14 13.70
CA ILE A 116 -7.74 0.52 12.65
C ILE A 116 -6.73 1.54 12.09
N ILE A 117 -5.52 1.09 11.82
CA ILE A 117 -4.47 1.96 11.27
C ILE A 117 -4.84 2.33 9.83
N PHE A 118 -4.83 3.63 9.54
CA PHE A 118 -4.97 4.16 8.18
C PHE A 118 -3.61 4.59 7.64
N PHE A 119 -3.26 4.14 6.45
CA PHE A 119 -2.19 4.71 5.65
C PHE A 119 -2.47 4.53 4.15
N SER A 120 -1.60 5.07 3.32
CA SER A 120 -1.79 5.05 1.87
C SER A 120 -0.44 5.03 1.18
N THR A 121 -0.37 4.40 0.00
CA THR A 121 0.79 4.49 -0.88
C THR A 121 0.75 5.83 -1.61
N PRO A 122 1.69 6.76 -1.36
CA PRO A 122 1.83 7.94 -2.20
C PRO A 122 2.46 7.54 -3.53
N MET A 123 1.84 7.92 -4.63
CA MET A 123 2.33 7.60 -5.98
C MET A 123 3.27 8.68 -6.52
N SER A 124 3.59 9.68 -5.69
CA SER A 124 4.55 10.74 -6.00
C SER A 124 4.95 11.51 -4.73
N ARG A 125 5.93 12.39 -4.83
CA ARG A 125 6.35 13.26 -3.72
C ARG A 125 5.21 14.18 -3.25
N LYS A 126 4.45 14.80 -4.16
CA LYS A 126 3.29 15.65 -3.79
C LYS A 126 2.20 14.84 -3.10
N ALA A 127 1.95 13.60 -3.52
CA ALA A 127 1.04 12.71 -2.84
C ALA A 127 1.50 12.39 -1.40
N ALA A 128 2.82 12.18 -1.18
CA ALA A 128 3.37 12.02 0.15
C ALA A 128 3.18 13.29 1.02
N GLN A 129 3.42 14.48 0.45
CA GLN A 129 3.17 15.76 1.12
C GLN A 129 1.69 15.94 1.50
N LYS A 130 0.77 15.49 0.65
CA LYS A 130 -0.67 15.48 0.93
C LYS A 130 -1.00 14.53 2.09
N LEU A 131 -0.45 13.32 2.09
CA LEU A 131 -0.65 12.33 3.15
C LEU A 131 -0.01 12.74 4.49
N GLN A 132 1.06 13.50 4.48
CA GLN A 132 1.63 14.05 5.70
C GLN A 132 0.63 14.94 6.47
N LYS A 133 -0.27 15.62 5.75
CA LYS A 133 -1.33 16.47 6.36
C LYS A 133 -2.44 15.67 7.05
N VAL A 134 -2.52 14.36 6.82
CA VAL A 134 -3.42 13.42 7.54
C VAL A 134 -2.67 12.57 8.56
N GLU A 135 -1.37 12.84 8.76
CA GLU A 135 -0.56 12.22 9.80
C GLU A 135 -0.50 10.69 9.74
N VAL A 136 -0.30 10.13 8.54
CA VAL A 136 -0.08 8.68 8.39
C VAL A 136 1.10 8.22 9.27
N PRO A 137 1.02 7.05 9.92
CA PRO A 137 2.05 6.60 10.86
C PRO A 137 3.32 6.09 10.19
N PHE A 138 3.22 5.60 8.96
CA PHE A 138 4.34 5.09 8.16
C PHE A 138 4.04 5.22 6.67
N TRP A 139 5.07 4.98 5.86
CA TRP A 139 5.04 5.12 4.40
C TRP A 139 5.02 3.76 3.71
N LYS A 140 4.32 3.67 2.59
CA LYS A 140 4.43 2.55 1.67
C LYS A 140 4.99 3.03 0.34
N VAL A 141 5.94 2.27 -0.19
CA VAL A 141 6.52 2.45 -1.52
C VAL A 141 6.12 1.26 -2.37
N GLY A 142 5.37 1.52 -3.43
CA GLY A 142 4.98 0.50 -4.40
C GLY A 142 6.18 -0.06 -5.17
N SER A 143 6.04 -1.25 -5.76
CA SER A 143 7.12 -1.90 -6.52
C SER A 143 7.66 -1.03 -7.65
N GLY A 144 6.78 -0.27 -8.32
CA GLY A 144 7.17 0.63 -9.42
C GLY A 144 7.92 1.89 -8.98
N ASP A 145 7.82 2.26 -7.69
CA ASP A 145 8.35 3.52 -7.15
C ASP A 145 9.58 3.30 -6.26
N ALA A 146 10.09 2.06 -6.19
CA ALA A 146 11.21 1.72 -5.32
C ALA A 146 12.52 2.49 -5.63
N GLN A 147 12.60 3.15 -6.79
CA GLN A 147 13.71 3.99 -7.22
C GLN A 147 13.32 5.47 -7.43
N ASP A 148 12.13 5.89 -6.99
CA ASP A 148 11.76 7.31 -6.96
C ASP A 148 12.46 8.02 -5.78
N TYR A 149 13.73 8.35 -5.97
CA TYR A 149 14.56 8.96 -4.92
C TYR A 149 14.04 10.34 -4.48
N LEU A 150 13.26 11.05 -5.30
CA LEU A 150 12.64 12.32 -4.89
C LEU A 150 11.55 12.10 -3.84
N ALA A 151 10.69 11.11 -4.05
CA ALA A 151 9.67 10.74 -3.08
C ALA A 151 10.28 10.05 -1.85
N LEU A 152 11.26 9.16 -2.05
CA LEU A 152 11.98 8.46 -0.97
C LEU A 152 12.70 9.43 -0.02
N ASP A 153 13.37 10.45 -0.56
CA ASP A 153 14.05 11.46 0.25
C ASP A 153 13.08 12.24 1.14
N TYR A 154 11.94 12.64 0.56
CA TYR A 154 10.89 13.31 1.33
C TYR A 154 10.35 12.39 2.44
N MET A 155 9.99 11.15 2.13
CA MET A 155 9.46 10.20 3.11
C MET A 155 10.49 9.92 4.23
N ALA A 156 11.76 9.70 3.88
CA ALA A 156 12.83 9.49 4.85
C ALA A 156 13.04 10.69 5.77
N SER A 157 12.90 11.92 5.25
CA SER A 157 13.03 13.15 6.04
C SER A 157 12.01 13.27 7.18
N THR A 158 10.91 12.52 7.12
CA THR A 158 9.87 12.53 8.16
C THR A 158 10.22 11.66 9.39
N GLY A 159 11.24 10.82 9.30
CA GLY A 159 11.64 9.88 10.35
C GLY A 159 10.67 8.71 10.57
N LYS A 160 9.62 8.59 9.76
CA LYS A 160 8.63 7.52 9.85
C LYS A 160 9.15 6.24 9.19
N PRO A 161 8.69 5.05 9.61
CA PRO A 161 8.99 3.80 8.92
C PRO A 161 8.56 3.83 7.46
N ILE A 162 9.36 3.18 6.61
CA ILE A 162 9.11 3.02 5.18
C ILE A 162 9.03 1.53 4.85
N ILE A 163 7.93 1.11 4.24
CA ILE A 163 7.69 -0.25 3.74
C ILE A 163 7.94 -0.23 2.23
N VAL A 164 8.93 -0.97 1.74
CA VAL A 164 9.29 -1.03 0.32
C VAL A 164 8.91 -2.37 -0.28
N SER A 165 8.12 -2.38 -1.36
CA SER A 165 7.89 -3.58 -2.17
C SER A 165 8.90 -3.71 -3.29
N ASN A 166 9.35 -4.95 -3.58
CA ASN A 166 10.44 -5.22 -4.52
C ASN A 166 10.00 -5.85 -5.86
N GLY A 167 8.71 -5.86 -6.16
CA GLY A 167 8.19 -6.64 -7.30
C GLY A 167 8.61 -6.18 -8.70
N MET A 168 9.21 -5.00 -8.84
CA MET A 168 9.62 -4.43 -10.12
C MET A 168 11.07 -3.95 -10.13
N VAL A 169 11.89 -4.38 -9.17
CA VAL A 169 13.31 -4.05 -9.09
C VAL A 169 14.15 -5.31 -8.94
N SER A 170 15.37 -5.26 -9.46
CA SER A 170 16.38 -6.29 -9.23
C SER A 170 16.85 -6.27 -7.77
N PHE A 171 17.53 -7.34 -7.34
CA PHE A 171 18.15 -7.38 -6.02
C PHE A 171 19.20 -6.27 -5.82
N LYS A 172 19.92 -5.91 -6.88
CA LYS A 172 20.89 -4.81 -6.81
C LYS A 172 20.20 -3.47 -6.60
N GLU A 173 19.14 -3.18 -7.33
CA GLU A 173 18.38 -1.95 -7.18
C GLU A 173 17.71 -1.87 -5.81
N LEU A 174 17.21 -2.98 -5.28
CA LEU A 174 16.70 -3.06 -3.92
C LEU A 174 17.80 -2.74 -2.89
N ASP A 175 19.00 -3.31 -3.06
CA ASP A 175 20.15 -3.02 -2.20
C ASP A 175 20.49 -1.53 -2.19
N ASP A 176 20.56 -0.92 -3.37
CA ASP A 176 20.86 0.50 -3.53
C ASP A 176 19.80 1.36 -2.81
N THR A 177 18.52 1.01 -2.95
CA THR A 177 17.41 1.70 -2.27
C THR A 177 17.46 1.53 -0.75
N ILE A 178 17.69 0.31 -0.26
CA ILE A 178 17.79 0.02 1.18
C ILE A 178 18.99 0.79 1.78
N LYS A 179 20.14 0.76 1.11
CA LYS A 179 21.33 1.50 1.55
C LYS A 179 21.04 3.00 1.66
N TYR A 180 20.45 3.57 0.62
CA TYR A 180 20.07 4.99 0.59
C TYR A 180 19.16 5.37 1.77
N LEU A 181 18.12 4.57 2.02
CA LEU A 181 17.17 4.84 3.10
C LEU A 181 17.78 4.63 4.49
N LYS A 182 18.67 3.64 4.65
CA LYS A 182 19.45 3.44 5.91
C LYS A 182 20.38 4.62 6.19
N GLU A 183 21.06 5.14 5.18
CA GLU A 183 21.91 6.34 5.32
C GLU A 183 21.12 7.57 5.75
N LYS A 184 19.81 7.63 5.43
CA LYS A 184 18.88 8.66 5.92
C LYS A 184 18.32 8.36 7.31
N GLY A 185 18.62 7.21 7.90
CA GLY A 185 18.14 6.81 9.23
C GLY A 185 16.68 6.35 9.27
N ALA A 186 16.07 6.02 8.14
CA ALA A 186 14.68 5.57 8.10
C ALA A 186 14.55 4.14 8.64
N PRO A 187 13.61 3.85 9.57
CA PRO A 187 13.23 2.48 9.90
C PRO A 187 12.59 1.80 8.69
N LEU A 188 12.94 0.55 8.40
CA LEU A 188 12.57 -0.11 7.15
C LEU A 188 11.86 -1.44 7.37
N ALA A 189 10.92 -1.72 6.45
CA ALA A 189 10.41 -3.05 6.16
C ALA A 189 10.46 -3.30 4.64
N VAL A 190 10.60 -4.55 4.23
CA VAL A 190 10.62 -4.94 2.81
C VAL A 190 9.59 -6.02 2.58
N LEU A 191 8.75 -5.84 1.54
CA LEU A 191 7.79 -6.85 1.11
C LEU A 191 8.28 -7.52 -0.17
N TYR A 192 8.46 -8.84 -0.11
CA TYR A 192 8.55 -9.64 -1.32
C TYR A 192 7.24 -9.54 -2.09
N CYS A 193 7.30 -9.32 -3.38
CA CYS A 193 6.14 -9.07 -4.22
C CYS A 193 6.37 -9.58 -5.64
N ILE A 194 5.33 -10.17 -6.24
CA ILE A 194 5.24 -10.43 -7.68
C ILE A 194 4.16 -9.52 -8.25
N SER A 195 4.57 -8.60 -9.13
CA SER A 195 3.68 -7.57 -9.72
C SER A 195 2.92 -8.12 -10.94
N GLN A 196 2.14 -9.18 -10.72
CA GLN A 196 1.22 -9.78 -11.69
C GLN A 196 -0.15 -9.96 -11.04
N TYR A 197 -1.23 -9.66 -11.78
CA TYR A 197 -2.59 -9.57 -11.26
C TYR A 197 -3.59 -10.38 -12.11
N PRO A 198 -4.04 -11.59 -11.70
CA PRO A 198 -3.55 -12.38 -10.56
C PRO A 198 -2.18 -13.01 -10.82
N ALA A 199 -1.43 -13.26 -9.76
CA ALA A 199 -0.26 -14.10 -9.80
C ALA A 199 -0.64 -15.53 -9.46
N THR A 200 -0.16 -16.49 -10.25
CA THR A 200 -0.38 -17.92 -10.01
C THR A 200 0.81 -18.54 -9.28
N ALA A 201 0.62 -19.72 -8.68
CA ALA A 201 1.60 -20.32 -7.77
C ALA A 201 2.99 -20.52 -8.39
N GLU A 202 3.08 -20.80 -9.68
CA GLU A 202 4.34 -21.01 -10.40
C GLU A 202 5.21 -19.75 -10.54
N TYR A 203 4.64 -18.54 -10.36
CA TYR A 203 5.41 -17.29 -10.42
C TYR A 203 6.06 -16.94 -9.09
N PHE A 204 5.64 -17.57 -7.98
CA PHE A 204 6.21 -17.27 -6.68
C PHE A 204 7.45 -18.12 -6.39
N ASN A 205 8.50 -17.45 -5.98
CA ASN A 205 9.64 -18.06 -5.33
C ASN A 205 9.66 -17.63 -3.86
N LEU A 206 8.83 -18.27 -3.04
CA LEU A 206 8.64 -17.85 -1.64
C LEU A 206 9.90 -18.02 -0.78
N SER A 207 10.87 -18.87 -1.20
CA SER A 207 12.18 -18.96 -0.52
C SER A 207 12.96 -17.64 -0.61
N THR A 208 12.56 -16.70 -1.47
CA THR A 208 13.09 -15.34 -1.50
C THR A 208 12.87 -14.61 -0.18
N ILE A 209 11.78 -14.91 0.53
CA ILE A 209 11.51 -14.35 1.87
C ILE A 209 12.63 -14.74 2.85
N GLU A 210 13.04 -16.00 2.87
CA GLU A 210 14.13 -16.48 3.73
C GLU A 210 15.45 -15.83 3.34
N LYS A 211 15.76 -15.72 2.04
CA LYS A 211 16.97 -15.04 1.54
C LYS A 211 17.00 -13.55 1.91
N LEU A 212 15.86 -12.86 1.84
CA LEU A 212 15.76 -11.45 2.26
C LEU A 212 16.00 -11.32 3.77
N LYS A 213 15.45 -12.24 4.60
CA LYS A 213 15.68 -12.26 6.05
C LYS A 213 17.15 -12.49 6.40
N GLU A 214 17.82 -13.40 5.70
CA GLU A 214 19.25 -13.65 5.88
C GLU A 214 20.09 -12.42 5.48
N LYS A 215 19.74 -11.80 4.36
CA LYS A 215 20.47 -10.64 3.82
C LYS A 215 20.26 -9.37 4.64
N TYR A 216 19.05 -9.17 5.19
CA TYR A 216 18.67 -7.98 5.95
C TYR A 216 18.13 -8.37 7.34
N PRO A 217 19.01 -8.88 8.25
CA PRO A 217 18.56 -9.42 9.52
C PRO A 217 17.97 -8.37 10.47
N ASP A 218 18.22 -7.10 10.23
CA ASP A 218 17.72 -5.96 10.98
C ASP A 218 16.41 -5.37 10.41
N ILE A 219 15.94 -5.85 9.24
CA ILE A 219 14.73 -5.38 8.56
C ILE A 219 13.59 -6.39 8.74
N ALA A 220 12.36 -5.92 8.99
CA ALA A 220 11.17 -6.75 8.92
C ALA A 220 10.87 -7.14 7.46
N ILE A 221 10.75 -8.44 7.18
CA ILE A 221 10.46 -8.96 5.85
C ILE A 221 9.02 -9.46 5.83
N GLY A 222 8.28 -9.03 4.82
CA GLY A 222 6.89 -9.42 4.60
C GLY A 222 6.63 -9.85 3.16
N PHE A 223 5.36 -9.95 2.84
CA PHE A 223 4.88 -10.42 1.54
C PHE A 223 3.67 -9.60 1.09
N SER A 224 3.73 -9.07 -0.13
CA SER A 224 2.59 -8.45 -0.82
C SER A 224 2.02 -9.46 -1.83
N ASP A 225 0.81 -9.94 -1.55
CA ASP A 225 0.20 -11.09 -2.22
C ASP A 225 -0.84 -10.65 -3.26
N HIS A 226 -0.59 -10.99 -4.53
CA HIS A 226 -1.51 -10.80 -5.66
C HIS A 226 -2.11 -12.11 -6.18
N SER A 227 -2.01 -13.21 -5.44
CA SER A 227 -2.70 -14.45 -5.75
C SER A 227 -4.18 -14.39 -5.38
N VAL A 228 -4.98 -15.29 -5.94
CA VAL A 228 -6.36 -15.50 -5.50
C VAL A 228 -6.36 -16.47 -4.30
N GLY A 229 -7.17 -16.17 -3.26
CA GLY A 229 -7.19 -16.96 -2.04
C GLY A 229 -6.14 -16.53 -1.02
N TYR A 230 -5.84 -17.38 -0.06
CA TYR A 230 -4.95 -17.06 1.07
C TYR A 230 -3.80 -18.07 1.27
N ASP A 231 -3.75 -19.13 0.48
CA ASP A 231 -2.81 -20.25 0.68
C ASP A 231 -1.35 -19.77 0.53
N ILE A 232 -1.07 -18.91 -0.46
CA ILE A 232 0.26 -18.37 -0.71
C ILE A 232 0.68 -17.41 0.43
N ALA A 233 -0.26 -16.61 0.95
CA ALA A 233 0.01 -15.74 2.10
C ALA A 233 0.35 -16.56 3.36
N LEU A 234 -0.38 -17.65 3.63
CA LEU A 234 -0.08 -18.56 4.74
C LEU A 234 1.28 -19.24 4.58
N ALA A 235 1.63 -19.66 3.35
CA ALA A 235 2.95 -20.22 3.06
C ALA A 235 4.06 -19.18 3.30
N ALA A 236 3.85 -17.92 2.92
CA ALA A 236 4.79 -16.83 3.18
C ALA A 236 5.02 -16.60 4.68
N VAL A 237 3.95 -16.62 5.48
CA VAL A 237 4.05 -16.55 6.96
C VAL A 237 4.86 -17.71 7.51
N LYS A 238 4.64 -18.94 7.02
CA LYS A 238 5.40 -20.12 7.43
C LYS A 238 6.90 -19.98 7.15
N LEU A 239 7.27 -19.27 6.09
CA LEU A 239 8.67 -18.97 5.73
C LEU A 239 9.20 -17.72 6.46
N GLY A 240 8.42 -17.14 7.36
CA GLY A 240 8.82 -16.07 8.26
C GLY A 240 8.50 -14.66 7.81
N ALA A 241 7.55 -14.49 6.90
CA ALA A 241 6.98 -13.17 6.64
C ALA A 241 6.26 -12.65 7.88
N SER A 242 6.60 -11.46 8.34
CA SER A 242 5.99 -10.79 9.50
C SER A 242 5.02 -9.67 9.11
N ILE A 243 4.89 -9.38 7.81
CA ILE A 243 3.91 -8.43 7.26
C ILE A 243 3.24 -9.10 6.07
N ILE A 244 1.92 -9.10 6.05
CA ILE A 244 1.13 -9.55 4.89
C ILE A 244 0.30 -8.38 4.38
N GLU A 245 0.47 -8.07 3.11
CA GLU A 245 -0.37 -7.10 2.39
C GLU A 245 -1.16 -7.86 1.32
N LYS A 246 -2.47 -7.66 1.29
CA LYS A 246 -3.34 -8.29 0.30
C LYS A 246 -4.48 -7.38 -0.08
N HIS A 247 -4.78 -7.31 -1.38
CA HIS A 247 -5.94 -6.58 -1.88
C HIS A 247 -7.22 -7.09 -1.22
N PHE A 248 -8.09 -6.17 -0.87
CA PHE A 248 -9.32 -6.41 -0.12
C PHE A 248 -10.53 -5.74 -0.77
N SER A 249 -11.63 -6.44 -0.89
CA SER A 249 -12.87 -5.96 -1.49
C SER A 249 -14.09 -6.59 -0.82
N LEU A 250 -15.28 -6.01 -1.04
CA LEU A 250 -16.55 -6.60 -0.62
C LEU A 250 -17.02 -7.70 -1.60
N SER A 251 -16.63 -7.62 -2.87
CA SER A 251 -16.92 -8.62 -3.89
C SER A 251 -15.91 -8.53 -5.04
N ARG A 252 -15.57 -9.67 -5.62
CA ARG A 252 -14.71 -9.75 -6.82
C ARG A 252 -15.43 -9.35 -8.09
N ASP A 253 -16.76 -9.27 -8.07
CA ASP A 253 -17.60 -8.92 -9.22
C ASP A 253 -17.82 -7.42 -9.38
N LEU A 254 -17.33 -6.60 -8.43
CA LEU A 254 -17.41 -5.14 -8.53
C LEU A 254 -16.55 -4.63 -9.68
N TRP A 255 -16.98 -3.48 -10.24
CA TRP A 255 -16.22 -2.80 -11.27
C TRP A 255 -14.92 -2.23 -10.75
N GLY A 256 -13.81 -2.51 -11.43
CA GLY A 256 -12.48 -2.05 -11.10
C GLY A 256 -11.40 -3.11 -11.34
N SER A 257 -10.15 -2.68 -11.48
CA SER A 257 -9.04 -3.57 -11.85
C SER A 257 -8.66 -4.57 -10.75
N ASP A 258 -8.78 -4.17 -9.48
CA ASP A 258 -8.15 -4.88 -8.36
C ASP A 258 -9.12 -5.80 -7.60
N HIS A 259 -10.44 -5.66 -7.84
CA HIS A 259 -11.44 -6.52 -7.17
C HIS A 259 -11.22 -8.01 -7.45
N LYS A 260 -10.85 -8.38 -8.68
CA LYS A 260 -10.68 -9.77 -9.11
C LYS A 260 -9.62 -10.53 -8.34
N VAL A 261 -8.58 -9.85 -7.86
CA VAL A 261 -7.46 -10.44 -7.10
C VAL A 261 -7.62 -10.25 -5.58
N SER A 262 -8.69 -9.59 -5.15
CA SER A 262 -8.91 -9.25 -3.76
C SER A 262 -9.43 -10.43 -2.93
N MET A 263 -9.07 -10.41 -1.66
CA MET A 263 -9.81 -11.12 -0.61
C MET A 263 -11.16 -10.43 -0.38
N THR A 264 -12.15 -11.21 -0.05
CA THR A 264 -13.52 -10.76 0.23
C THR A 264 -13.99 -11.27 1.57
#